data_c83ee343007dcefb05abca3f7b049fc2
#
_entry.id   c83ee343007dcefb05abca3f7b049fc2
#
_cell.length_a   1.000
_cell.length_b   1.000
_cell.length_c   1.000
_cell.angle_alpha   90.00
_cell.angle_beta   90.00
_cell.angle_gamma   90.00
#
_symmetry.space_group_name_H-M   'P 1'
#
loop_
_entity.id
_entity.type
_entity.pdbx_description
1 polymer ?
#
loop_
_entity_poly.entity_id
_entity_poly.type
_entity_poly.pdbx_seq_one_letter_code
_entity_poly.pdbx_strand_id
1 'polypeptide(L)'
;MSREYWSGNKIASLNDNEVFVFGSNPEARHFAGAAKSALAFGAVPVKRGVPGSGIPRGFSPNKKTYALITKNLTAGVVENGITYDKQDFRSVSPEQIKANIAELYETARQYPEKKFLITYQYETWPNGSPKKSLNGYFPQELINFFMSSPVPDNIVFHDSYKDKIEAKYNNTNQVGTEDNKFTFFWLTDSPFSQWHPSIFEVKGVRFTSAEQFMMFCKAKLFKDEEIAQQILALNEEVEHLTSSTGEIIDSRYTILAKFNHGKISKEKILETPSLKKEWGAYQKKIKDLGRKVKNYDEKIWVEHREKYVFRGNYEKFTQNLDIQEVLLNTGKTILVEASPYDKIWGIGLAANEPEAKDPAKWKGLNLLGKGLTRLRDELAIRLTNNKKLKM
;
A
#
# COMPACT_ATOMS: atom_id res chain seq x y z
N MET A 1 -9.33 22.61 -2.09
CA MET A 1 -10.36 22.80 -1.04
C MET A 1 -10.06 21.85 0.10
N SER A 2 -10.17 22.29 1.37
CA SER A 2 -10.00 21.38 2.51
C SER A 2 -11.18 20.40 2.56
N ARG A 3 -10.91 19.10 2.77
CA ARG A 3 -11.94 18.07 2.92
C ARG A 3 -12.74 18.31 4.19
N GLU A 4 -14.04 18.04 4.14
CA GLU A 4 -14.91 18.09 5.32
C GLU A 4 -14.73 16.82 6.17
N TYR A 5 -14.82 17.00 7.50
CA TYR A 5 -14.75 15.92 8.48
C TYR A 5 -15.92 16.05 9.47
N TRP A 6 -16.48 14.94 9.91
CA TRP A 6 -17.39 14.95 11.04
C TRP A 6 -16.64 14.64 12.35
N SER A 7 -17.15 15.09 13.50
CA SER A 7 -16.48 14.98 14.80
C SER A 7 -17.41 14.44 15.89
N GLY A 8 -16.82 14.03 17.01
CA GLY A 8 -17.53 13.51 18.18
C GLY A 8 -17.60 11.98 18.24
N ASN A 9 -18.03 11.44 19.36
CA ASN A 9 -17.97 9.99 19.62
C ASN A 9 -18.94 9.16 18.76
N LYS A 10 -20.04 9.75 18.30
CA LYS A 10 -21.07 9.08 17.45
C LYS A 10 -21.90 10.11 16.72
N ILE A 11 -22.42 9.71 15.57
CA ILE A 11 -23.42 10.45 14.83
C ILE A 11 -24.77 10.21 15.52
N ALA A 12 -25.33 11.24 16.15
CA ALA A 12 -26.61 11.18 16.88
C ALA A 12 -27.81 11.59 16.03
N SER A 13 -27.62 12.43 15.03
CA SER A 13 -28.63 12.91 14.06
C SER A 13 -28.00 13.10 12.69
N LEU A 14 -28.83 13.15 11.67
CA LEU A 14 -28.43 13.42 10.28
C LEU A 14 -29.27 14.55 9.69
N ASN A 15 -28.60 15.45 8.98
CA ASN A 15 -29.27 16.41 8.11
C ASN A 15 -29.94 15.70 6.91
N ASP A 16 -30.76 16.41 6.14
CA ASP A 16 -31.49 15.80 5.03
C ASP A 16 -30.60 15.34 3.87
N ASN A 17 -29.44 15.94 3.74
CA ASN A 17 -28.45 15.57 2.74
C ASN A 17 -27.35 14.62 3.26
N GLU A 18 -27.46 14.11 4.49
CA GLU A 18 -26.45 13.22 5.08
C GLU A 18 -26.87 11.76 5.04
N VAL A 19 -25.91 10.88 4.80
CA VAL A 19 -26.05 9.43 4.70
C VAL A 19 -25.08 8.76 5.68
N PHE A 20 -25.62 7.93 6.55
CA PHE A 20 -24.85 7.17 7.54
C PHE A 20 -24.25 5.91 6.90
N VAL A 21 -22.95 5.90 6.65
CA VAL A 21 -22.23 4.76 6.09
C VAL A 21 -21.72 3.87 7.21
N PHE A 22 -22.16 2.64 7.29
CA PHE A 22 -21.84 1.72 8.36
C PHE A 22 -21.31 0.38 7.87
N GLY A 23 -20.44 -0.26 8.68
CA GLY A 23 -19.97 -1.62 8.44
C GLY A 23 -21.10 -2.63 8.57
N SER A 24 -21.40 -3.35 7.48
CA SER A 24 -22.46 -4.35 7.36
C SER A 24 -21.89 -5.75 7.17
N ASN A 25 -22.79 -6.72 7.02
CA ASN A 25 -22.51 -8.12 6.73
C ASN A 25 -23.52 -8.67 5.72
N PRO A 26 -23.19 -9.75 4.96
CA PRO A 26 -24.06 -10.32 3.93
C PRO A 26 -25.44 -10.77 4.44
N GLU A 27 -25.52 -11.11 5.73
CA GLU A 27 -26.77 -11.56 6.37
C GLU A 27 -27.68 -10.40 6.81
N ALA A 28 -27.25 -9.14 6.66
CA ALA A 28 -27.95 -7.95 7.18
C ALA A 28 -28.27 -8.01 8.69
N ARG A 29 -27.41 -8.63 9.50
CA ARG A 29 -27.57 -8.70 10.96
C ARG A 29 -26.99 -7.44 11.61
N HIS A 30 -27.81 -6.42 11.76
CA HIS A 30 -27.41 -5.10 12.25
C HIS A 30 -27.67 -4.96 13.77
N PHE A 31 -27.00 -5.80 14.60
CA PHE A 31 -27.28 -5.88 16.03
C PHE A 31 -26.20 -5.29 16.94
N ALA A 32 -25.06 -4.81 16.38
CA ALA A 32 -23.96 -4.28 17.15
C ALA A 32 -23.28 -3.08 16.47
N GLY A 33 -22.55 -2.27 17.26
CA GLY A 33 -21.74 -1.15 16.77
C GLY A 33 -22.49 -0.16 15.91
N ALA A 34 -21.84 0.38 14.89
CA ALA A 34 -22.42 1.33 13.95
C ALA A 34 -23.63 0.75 13.20
N ALA A 35 -23.66 -0.56 12.92
CA ALA A 35 -24.82 -1.20 12.28
C ALA A 35 -26.09 -1.14 13.15
N LYS A 36 -25.96 -1.27 14.49
CA LYS A 36 -27.09 -1.07 15.41
C LYS A 36 -27.53 0.39 15.43
N SER A 37 -26.60 1.34 15.43
CA SER A 37 -26.94 2.77 15.36
C SER A 37 -27.63 3.16 14.07
N ALA A 38 -27.30 2.50 12.94
CA ALA A 38 -27.89 2.74 11.63
C ALA A 38 -29.42 2.46 11.58
N LEU A 39 -29.96 1.63 12.51
CA LEU A 39 -31.41 1.36 12.59
C LEU A 39 -32.20 2.64 12.83
N ALA A 40 -31.67 3.58 13.62
CA ALA A 40 -32.30 4.88 13.88
C ALA A 40 -32.41 5.74 12.61
N PHE A 41 -31.60 5.48 11.60
CA PHE A 41 -31.52 6.21 10.33
C PHE A 41 -32.15 5.43 9.16
N GLY A 42 -32.83 4.30 9.45
CA GLY A 42 -33.58 3.53 8.48
C GLY A 42 -32.85 2.33 7.87
N ALA A 43 -31.73 1.87 8.43
CA ALA A 43 -31.13 0.59 8.03
C ALA A 43 -32.13 -0.56 8.24
N VAL A 44 -32.15 -1.52 7.31
CA VAL A 44 -33.08 -2.65 7.31
C VAL A 44 -32.37 -3.92 7.72
N PRO A 45 -32.51 -4.36 9.00
CA PRO A 45 -31.94 -5.62 9.43
C PRO A 45 -32.78 -6.80 8.90
N VAL A 46 -32.15 -7.98 8.84
CA VAL A 46 -32.85 -9.22 8.58
C VAL A 46 -33.90 -9.47 9.67
N LYS A 47 -35.13 -9.84 9.28
CA LYS A 47 -36.17 -10.26 10.23
C LYS A 47 -35.86 -11.69 10.72
N ARG A 48 -36.12 -11.94 12.01
CA ARG A 48 -35.92 -13.27 12.61
C ARG A 48 -36.75 -14.32 11.85
N GLY A 49 -36.08 -15.37 11.38
CA GLY A 49 -36.73 -16.45 10.64
C GLY A 49 -37.09 -16.13 9.20
N VAL A 50 -36.70 -14.97 8.67
CA VAL A 50 -36.98 -14.55 7.28
C VAL A 50 -35.67 -14.16 6.58
N PRO A 51 -34.86 -15.12 6.12
CA PRO A 51 -33.64 -14.82 5.39
C PRO A 51 -33.91 -13.93 4.17
N GLY A 52 -32.98 -13.02 3.85
CA GLY A 52 -33.11 -12.11 2.70
C GLY A 52 -34.06 -10.91 2.91
N SER A 53 -34.74 -10.78 4.07
CA SER A 53 -35.60 -9.64 4.36
C SER A 53 -34.85 -8.35 4.71
N GLY A 54 -33.56 -8.40 4.93
CA GLY A 54 -32.73 -7.25 5.25
C GLY A 54 -32.01 -6.68 4.02
N ILE A 55 -31.42 -5.49 4.18
CA ILE A 55 -30.58 -4.83 3.16
C ILE A 55 -29.11 -4.91 3.62
N PRO A 56 -28.34 -5.87 3.11
CA PRO A 56 -26.95 -6.05 3.53
C PRO A 56 -25.98 -5.05 2.90
N ARG A 57 -26.32 -4.50 1.72
CA ARG A 57 -25.46 -3.73 0.84
C ARG A 57 -26.15 -2.52 0.24
N GLY A 58 -25.41 -1.44 0.08
CA GLY A 58 -25.78 -0.32 -0.77
C GLY A 58 -26.64 0.75 -0.11
N PHE A 59 -27.10 1.68 -0.94
CA PHE A 59 -27.85 2.88 -0.58
C PHE A 59 -29.32 2.75 -0.91
N SER A 60 -30.18 3.16 0.00
CA SER A 60 -31.59 3.36 -0.27
C SER A 60 -31.90 4.86 -0.30
N PRO A 61 -32.34 5.43 -1.42
CA PRO A 61 -32.63 6.87 -1.53
C PRO A 61 -33.65 7.39 -0.53
N ASN A 62 -34.60 6.54 -0.14
CA ASN A 62 -35.63 6.86 0.86
C ASN A 62 -35.18 6.66 2.31
N LYS A 63 -33.92 6.32 2.51
CA LYS A 63 -33.31 6.02 3.81
C LYS A 63 -31.96 6.72 3.90
N LYS A 64 -31.65 7.21 5.09
CA LYS A 64 -30.41 7.95 5.31
C LYS A 64 -29.23 7.01 5.65
N THR A 65 -29.13 5.83 5.00
CA THR A 65 -28.10 4.83 5.32
C THR A 65 -27.47 4.21 4.08
N TYR A 66 -26.19 3.86 4.18
CA TYR A 66 -25.46 3.02 3.23
C TYR A 66 -24.82 1.86 3.97
N ALA A 67 -25.14 0.63 3.57
CA ALA A 67 -24.60 -0.59 4.14
C ALA A 67 -23.35 -1.02 3.36
N LEU A 68 -22.17 -0.99 4.01
CA LEU A 68 -20.88 -1.36 3.45
C LEU A 68 -20.44 -2.71 4.03
N ILE A 69 -20.47 -3.78 3.25
CA ILE A 69 -20.07 -5.11 3.72
C ILE A 69 -18.56 -5.12 4.00
N THR A 70 -18.19 -5.34 5.27
CA THR A 70 -16.80 -5.42 5.74
C THR A 70 -16.55 -6.59 6.69
N LYS A 71 -17.60 -7.35 7.04
CA LYS A 71 -17.54 -8.54 7.89
C LYS A 71 -18.56 -9.56 7.41
N ASN A 72 -18.25 -10.84 7.55
CA ASN A 72 -19.19 -11.95 7.38
C ASN A 72 -19.37 -12.68 8.72
N LEU A 73 -20.57 -13.11 9.03
CA LEU A 73 -20.90 -13.74 10.32
C LEU A 73 -21.07 -15.26 10.20
N THR A 74 -21.33 -15.76 8.98
CA THR A 74 -21.53 -17.20 8.73
C THR A 74 -20.76 -17.60 7.48
N ALA A 75 -19.85 -18.58 7.60
CA ALA A 75 -19.10 -19.09 6.45
C ALA A 75 -20.03 -19.72 5.39
N GLY A 76 -19.70 -19.53 4.11
CA GLY A 76 -20.47 -20.05 2.99
C GLY A 76 -21.67 -19.20 2.57
N VAL A 77 -21.91 -18.04 3.18
CA VAL A 77 -23.00 -17.13 2.75
C VAL A 77 -22.68 -16.59 1.36
N VAL A 78 -23.70 -16.58 0.50
CA VAL A 78 -23.65 -15.97 -0.83
C VAL A 78 -24.47 -14.68 -0.85
N GLU A 79 -23.84 -13.58 -1.30
CA GLU A 79 -24.49 -12.29 -1.48
C GLU A 79 -24.01 -11.67 -2.80
N ASN A 80 -24.95 -11.29 -3.66
CA ASN A 80 -24.66 -10.72 -4.98
C ASN A 80 -23.65 -11.54 -5.82
N GLY A 81 -23.76 -12.87 -5.80
CA GLY A 81 -22.87 -13.79 -6.51
C GLY A 81 -21.50 -14.00 -5.87
N ILE A 82 -21.23 -13.38 -4.73
CA ILE A 82 -19.96 -13.50 -3.99
C ILE A 82 -20.16 -14.49 -2.84
N THR A 83 -19.32 -15.52 -2.77
CA THR A 83 -19.28 -16.46 -1.65
C THR A 83 -18.30 -15.96 -0.60
N TYR A 84 -18.77 -15.88 0.65
CA TYR A 84 -17.97 -15.48 1.81
C TYR A 84 -17.57 -16.72 2.61
N ASP A 85 -16.40 -17.30 2.31
CA ASP A 85 -15.95 -18.59 2.87
C ASP A 85 -15.51 -18.53 4.33
N LYS A 86 -15.21 -17.33 4.85
CA LYS A 86 -14.73 -17.10 6.22
C LYS A 86 -15.79 -16.40 7.04
N GLN A 87 -15.75 -16.56 8.36
CA GLN A 87 -16.60 -15.85 9.31
C GLN A 87 -15.78 -15.05 10.33
N ASP A 88 -16.42 -14.09 11.02
CA ASP A 88 -15.88 -13.26 12.09
C ASP A 88 -14.76 -12.29 11.65
N PHE A 89 -13.64 -12.26 12.36
CA PHE A 89 -12.58 -11.30 12.11
C PHE A 89 -11.88 -11.56 10.77
N ARG A 90 -11.71 -10.49 9.98
CA ARG A 90 -11.08 -10.52 8.65
C ARG A 90 -11.73 -11.53 7.69
N SER A 91 -13.03 -11.71 7.86
CA SER A 91 -13.82 -12.65 7.05
C SER A 91 -14.12 -12.13 5.63
N VAL A 92 -14.07 -10.83 5.41
CA VAL A 92 -14.11 -10.19 4.09
C VAL A 92 -12.69 -9.75 3.75
N SER A 93 -12.16 -10.17 2.60
CA SER A 93 -10.78 -9.87 2.22
C SER A 93 -10.56 -8.37 1.95
N PRO A 94 -9.31 -7.86 2.03
CA PRO A 94 -9.00 -6.49 1.66
C PRO A 94 -9.47 -6.12 0.25
N GLU A 95 -9.30 -7.02 -0.72
CA GLU A 95 -9.71 -6.83 -2.12
C GLU A 95 -11.22 -6.69 -2.23
N GLN A 96 -11.97 -7.54 -1.51
CA GLN A 96 -13.43 -7.45 -1.48
C GLN A 96 -13.92 -6.17 -0.79
N ILE A 97 -13.27 -5.74 0.30
CA ILE A 97 -13.62 -4.48 0.97
C ILE A 97 -13.35 -3.29 0.04
N LYS A 98 -12.22 -3.29 -0.68
CA LYS A 98 -11.91 -2.24 -1.68
C LYS A 98 -12.94 -2.21 -2.81
N ALA A 99 -13.39 -3.36 -3.31
CA ALA A 99 -14.46 -3.45 -4.30
C ALA A 99 -15.78 -2.87 -3.76
N ASN A 100 -16.17 -3.21 -2.53
CA ASN A 100 -17.36 -2.67 -1.89
C ASN A 100 -17.27 -1.15 -1.64
N ILE A 101 -16.07 -0.63 -1.37
CA ILE A 101 -15.80 0.82 -1.27
C ILE A 101 -15.91 1.49 -2.66
N ALA A 102 -15.47 0.84 -3.73
CA ALA A 102 -15.63 1.37 -5.07
C ALA A 102 -17.10 1.54 -5.44
N GLU A 103 -17.98 0.60 -5.07
CA GLU A 103 -19.45 0.73 -5.22
C GLU A 103 -20.03 1.91 -4.42
N LEU A 104 -19.54 2.11 -3.18
CA LEU A 104 -19.89 3.29 -2.38
C LEU A 104 -19.49 4.58 -3.10
N TYR A 105 -18.31 4.63 -3.70
CA TYR A 105 -17.82 5.81 -4.41
C TYR A 105 -18.60 6.09 -5.70
N GLU A 106 -18.98 5.07 -6.44
CA GLU A 106 -19.92 5.23 -7.57
C GLU A 106 -21.26 5.79 -7.12
N THR A 107 -21.80 5.26 -6.02
CA THR A 107 -23.03 5.80 -5.43
C THR A 107 -22.86 7.27 -5.00
N ALA A 108 -21.74 7.60 -4.36
CA ALA A 108 -21.47 8.98 -3.92
C ALA A 108 -21.37 9.94 -5.11
N ARG A 109 -20.81 9.54 -6.25
CA ARG A 109 -20.78 10.34 -7.49
C ARG A 109 -22.15 10.50 -8.13
N GLN A 110 -23.02 9.51 -8.00
CA GLN A 110 -24.42 9.58 -8.50
C GLN A 110 -25.31 10.52 -7.68
N TYR A 111 -24.95 10.76 -6.40
CA TYR A 111 -25.67 11.64 -5.48
C TYR A 111 -24.76 12.73 -4.93
N PRO A 112 -24.28 13.66 -5.78
CA PRO A 112 -23.29 14.68 -5.38
C PRO A 112 -23.81 15.66 -4.32
N GLU A 113 -25.12 15.82 -4.19
CA GLU A 113 -25.79 16.63 -3.17
C GLU A 113 -25.82 15.98 -1.79
N LYS A 114 -25.57 14.67 -1.70
CA LYS A 114 -25.52 13.93 -0.44
C LYS A 114 -24.10 13.87 0.11
N LYS A 115 -23.97 13.87 1.45
CA LYS A 115 -22.72 13.66 2.19
C LYS A 115 -22.74 12.28 2.81
N PHE A 116 -21.79 11.44 2.46
CA PHE A 116 -21.66 10.08 2.96
C PHE A 116 -20.70 10.04 4.15
N LEU A 117 -21.24 9.98 5.36
CA LEU A 117 -20.48 10.02 6.62
C LEU A 117 -19.96 8.62 6.97
N ILE A 118 -18.69 8.42 6.88
CA ILE A 118 -18.01 7.15 7.21
C ILE A 118 -17.91 7.01 8.73
N THR A 119 -18.52 5.96 9.29
CA THR A 119 -18.63 5.78 10.74
C THR A 119 -17.40 5.18 11.41
N TYR A 120 -16.41 4.73 10.65
CA TYR A 120 -15.15 4.25 11.22
C TYR A 120 -14.37 5.42 11.86
N GLN A 121 -13.75 5.14 13.01
CA GLN A 121 -12.94 6.09 13.79
C GLN A 121 -11.55 5.49 14.04
N TYR A 122 -10.55 6.34 14.19
CA TYR A 122 -9.21 5.93 14.61
C TYR A 122 -9.16 5.86 16.14
N GLU A 123 -9.60 4.73 16.68
CA GLU A 123 -9.58 4.50 18.12
C GLU A 123 -8.25 3.90 18.58
N THR A 124 -7.82 4.29 19.79
CA THR A 124 -6.66 3.71 20.47
C THR A 124 -7.05 3.22 21.88
N TRP A 125 -6.28 2.27 22.38
CA TRP A 125 -6.30 1.90 23.79
C TRP A 125 -5.61 2.98 24.64
N PRO A 126 -5.78 3.02 25.98
CA PRO A 126 -5.11 3.99 26.84
C PRO A 126 -3.57 4.00 26.73
N ASN A 127 -2.97 2.90 26.30
CA ASN A 127 -1.53 2.78 26.04
C ASN A 127 -1.12 3.29 24.66
N GLY A 128 -2.02 3.94 23.89
CA GLY A 128 -1.76 4.49 22.57
C GLY A 128 -1.79 3.48 21.43
N SER A 129 -1.92 2.17 21.70
CA SER A 129 -1.98 1.18 20.64
C SER A 129 -3.32 1.23 19.87
N PRO A 130 -3.33 1.04 18.52
CA PRO A 130 -4.56 1.07 17.74
C PRO A 130 -5.53 -0.03 18.13
N LYS A 131 -6.83 0.32 18.23
CA LYS A 131 -7.90 -0.59 18.56
C LYS A 131 -8.53 -1.16 17.28
N LYS A 132 -8.63 -2.47 17.16
CA LYS A 132 -9.27 -3.13 16.02
C LYS A 132 -10.76 -2.84 15.96
N SER A 133 -11.29 -2.60 14.77
CA SER A 133 -12.72 -2.54 14.52
C SER A 133 -13.37 -3.92 14.67
N LEU A 134 -14.71 -3.96 14.74
CA LEU A 134 -15.47 -5.21 14.85
C LEU A 134 -15.28 -6.19 13.68
N ASN A 135 -14.78 -5.73 12.55
CA ASN A 135 -14.41 -6.57 11.40
C ASN A 135 -12.98 -7.15 11.51
N GLY A 136 -12.22 -6.79 12.56
CA GLY A 136 -10.87 -7.29 12.82
C GLY A 136 -9.74 -6.54 12.14
N TYR A 137 -10.03 -5.48 11.37
CA TYR A 137 -9.03 -4.61 10.77
C TYR A 137 -8.67 -3.45 11.69
N PHE A 138 -7.41 -3.04 11.66
CA PHE A 138 -6.96 -1.84 12.36
C PHE A 138 -7.45 -0.58 11.64
N PRO A 139 -7.60 0.55 12.36
CA PRO A 139 -8.02 1.82 11.76
C PRO A 139 -7.16 2.26 10.59
N GLN A 140 -5.84 2.02 10.66
CA GLN A 140 -4.92 2.35 9.58
C GLN A 140 -5.16 1.51 8.32
N GLU A 141 -5.48 0.22 8.48
CA GLU A 141 -5.82 -0.65 7.34
C GLU A 141 -7.11 -0.19 6.68
N LEU A 142 -8.14 0.13 7.48
CA LEU A 142 -9.42 0.62 6.95
C LEU A 142 -9.27 1.91 6.16
N ILE A 143 -8.55 2.91 6.69
CA ILE A 143 -8.35 4.15 5.93
C ILE A 143 -7.54 3.92 4.66
N ASN A 144 -6.59 2.98 4.66
CA ASN A 144 -5.86 2.61 3.45
C ASN A 144 -6.77 1.96 2.40
N PHE A 145 -7.78 1.17 2.80
CA PHE A 145 -8.78 0.63 1.87
C PHE A 145 -9.62 1.74 1.24
N PHE A 146 -10.10 2.70 2.03
CA PHE A 146 -10.82 3.87 1.53
C PHE A 146 -9.96 4.74 0.60
N MET A 147 -8.68 4.88 0.91
CA MET A 147 -7.74 5.69 0.14
C MET A 147 -7.05 4.94 -1.00
N SER A 148 -7.52 3.73 -1.34
CA SER A 148 -6.94 2.93 -2.44
C SER A 148 -7.39 3.40 -3.84
N SER A 149 -8.39 4.27 -3.91
CA SER A 149 -8.86 4.91 -5.14
C SER A 149 -9.25 6.37 -4.88
N PRO A 150 -9.41 7.21 -5.93
CA PRO A 150 -9.80 8.61 -5.76
C PRO A 150 -11.10 8.75 -4.98
N VAL A 151 -11.03 9.39 -3.83
CA VAL A 151 -12.15 9.56 -2.89
C VAL A 151 -13.03 10.72 -3.34
N PRO A 152 -14.33 10.52 -3.60
CA PRO A 152 -15.27 11.60 -3.90
C PRO A 152 -15.30 12.68 -2.80
N ASP A 153 -15.52 13.94 -3.18
CA ASP A 153 -15.48 15.07 -2.24
C ASP A 153 -16.59 15.02 -1.19
N ASN A 154 -17.70 14.34 -1.52
CA ASN A 154 -18.83 14.14 -0.62
C ASN A 154 -18.75 12.90 0.29
N ILE A 155 -17.59 12.22 0.32
CA ILE A 155 -17.26 11.23 1.35
C ILE A 155 -16.66 11.98 2.55
N VAL A 156 -17.31 11.90 3.70
CA VAL A 156 -16.93 12.63 4.92
C VAL A 156 -16.43 11.63 5.96
N PHE A 157 -15.15 11.73 6.31
CA PHE A 157 -14.53 10.87 7.32
C PHE A 157 -14.66 11.49 8.72
N HIS A 158 -14.42 10.67 9.75
CA HIS A 158 -14.25 11.18 11.09
C HIS A 158 -12.92 11.94 11.23
N ASP A 159 -12.91 13.01 12.03
CA ASP A 159 -11.75 13.90 12.23
C ASP A 159 -10.52 13.17 12.81
N SER A 160 -10.69 12.05 13.52
CA SER A 160 -9.58 11.21 13.99
C SER A 160 -8.69 10.65 12.86
N TYR A 161 -9.16 10.67 11.62
CA TYR A 161 -8.39 10.31 10.44
C TYR A 161 -7.76 11.52 9.73
N LYS A 162 -8.08 12.76 10.17
CA LYS A 162 -7.72 13.98 9.46
C LYS A 162 -6.24 14.03 9.13
N ASP A 163 -5.36 13.95 10.12
CA ASP A 163 -3.92 14.02 9.91
C ASP A 163 -3.40 12.93 8.96
N LYS A 164 -3.97 11.73 9.02
CA LYS A 164 -3.58 10.58 8.18
C LYS A 164 -4.06 10.74 6.74
N ILE A 165 -5.27 11.25 6.56
CA ILE A 165 -5.85 11.55 5.26
C ILE A 165 -5.12 12.73 4.65
N GLU A 166 -4.93 13.83 5.39
CA GLU A 166 -4.24 15.02 4.91
C GLU A 166 -2.77 14.72 4.60
N ALA A 167 -2.07 13.94 5.43
CA ALA A 167 -0.72 13.47 5.11
C ALA A 167 -0.70 12.66 3.80
N LYS A 168 -1.70 11.80 3.56
CA LYS A 168 -1.80 11.02 2.32
C LYS A 168 -2.25 11.91 1.15
N TYR A 169 -3.20 12.85 1.36
CA TYR A 169 -3.58 13.85 0.36
C TYR A 169 -2.47 14.87 0.12
N ASN A 170 -1.74 15.29 1.15
CA ASN A 170 -0.57 16.14 0.99
C ASN A 170 0.57 15.40 0.28
N ASN A 171 0.69 14.08 0.48
CA ASN A 171 1.59 13.23 -0.32
C ASN A 171 1.04 12.92 -1.73
N THR A 172 -0.29 13.02 -1.97
CA THR A 172 -0.93 12.79 -3.29
C THR A 172 -1.39 14.08 -3.96
N ASN A 173 -1.80 15.12 -3.22
CA ASN A 173 -2.17 16.44 -3.75
C ASN A 173 -0.97 17.39 -3.88
N GLN A 174 0.24 16.89 -3.71
CA GLN A 174 1.43 17.54 -4.27
C GLN A 174 1.49 17.39 -5.79
N VAL A 175 0.37 17.06 -6.44
CA VAL A 175 0.22 17.09 -7.89
C VAL A 175 -0.51 18.39 -8.27
N GLY A 176 0.26 19.44 -8.58
CA GLY A 176 -0.24 20.51 -9.46
C GLY A 176 -0.64 21.86 -8.84
N THR A 177 0.11 22.36 -7.85
CA THR A 177 0.34 23.81 -7.72
C THR A 177 1.79 24.10 -8.10
N GLU A 178 2.09 25.27 -8.64
CA GLU A 178 3.46 25.68 -9.06
C GLU A 178 4.53 25.49 -7.97
N ASP A 179 4.15 25.27 -6.70
CA ASP A 179 5.03 25.02 -5.56
C ASP A 179 5.48 23.55 -5.36
N ASN A 180 4.88 22.56 -6.04
CA ASN A 180 5.21 21.14 -5.86
C ASN A 180 5.75 20.48 -7.12
N LYS A 181 6.94 20.93 -7.52
CA LYS A 181 7.68 20.41 -8.67
C LYS A 181 8.23 19.00 -8.42
N PHE A 182 8.38 18.56 -7.16
CA PHE A 182 9.11 17.36 -6.76
C PHE A 182 8.30 16.41 -5.87
N THR A 183 8.47 15.11 -6.09
CA THR A 183 8.08 14.05 -5.16
C THR A 183 9.34 13.48 -4.53
N PHE A 184 9.63 13.88 -3.30
CA PHE A 184 10.78 13.38 -2.55
C PHE A 184 10.48 12.00 -1.96
N PHE A 185 11.45 11.10 -2.05
CA PHE A 185 11.38 9.79 -1.42
C PHE A 185 12.75 9.37 -0.89
N TRP A 186 12.72 8.54 0.12
CA TRP A 186 13.88 7.86 0.70
C TRP A 186 13.39 6.78 1.66
N LEU A 187 14.30 5.93 2.19
CA LEU A 187 14.03 4.83 3.10
C LEU A 187 13.17 3.70 2.51
N THR A 188 13.13 2.60 3.23
CA THR A 188 12.48 1.34 2.83
C THR A 188 10.96 1.44 2.67
N ASP A 189 10.32 2.34 3.43
CA ASP A 189 8.86 2.53 3.41
C ASP A 189 8.35 3.06 2.07
N SER A 190 9.18 3.83 1.38
CA SER A 190 8.79 4.36 0.08
C SER A 190 8.77 3.26 -0.98
N PRO A 191 7.68 3.10 -1.73
CA PRO A 191 7.62 2.16 -2.85
C PRO A 191 8.63 2.47 -3.97
N PHE A 192 9.18 3.68 -3.99
CA PHE A 192 10.19 4.13 -4.94
C PHE A 192 11.60 3.69 -4.56
N SER A 193 11.82 3.31 -3.30
CA SER A 193 13.12 2.83 -2.82
C SER A 193 13.50 1.49 -3.45
N GLN A 194 14.79 1.31 -3.77
CA GLN A 194 15.34 0.03 -4.20
C GLN A 194 15.21 -1.07 -3.14
N TRP A 195 15.09 -0.68 -1.86
CA TRP A 195 14.97 -1.57 -0.69
C TRP A 195 13.54 -1.92 -0.30
N HIS A 196 12.55 -1.34 -0.99
CA HIS A 196 11.14 -1.64 -0.71
C HIS A 196 10.83 -3.11 -0.99
N PRO A 197 10.19 -3.85 -0.05
CA PRO A 197 9.80 -5.24 -0.27
C PRO A 197 8.86 -5.35 -1.48
N SER A 198 9.33 -6.01 -2.54
CA SER A 198 8.56 -6.14 -3.78
C SER A 198 9.02 -7.39 -4.50
N ILE A 199 8.12 -8.39 -4.60
CA ILE A 199 8.40 -9.61 -5.35
C ILE A 199 8.12 -9.35 -6.83
N PHE A 200 9.08 -9.70 -7.67
CA PHE A 200 8.92 -9.71 -9.12
C PHE A 200 9.84 -10.73 -9.75
N GLU A 201 9.56 -11.11 -10.99
CA GLU A 201 10.30 -12.14 -11.72
C GLU A 201 10.87 -11.59 -13.01
N VAL A 202 12.09 -11.97 -13.34
CA VAL A 202 12.74 -11.63 -14.60
C VAL A 202 13.35 -12.89 -15.20
N LYS A 203 12.83 -13.33 -16.35
CA LYS A 203 13.30 -14.53 -17.07
C LYS A 203 13.35 -15.78 -16.18
N GLY A 204 12.31 -16.00 -15.39
CA GLY A 204 12.20 -17.16 -14.47
C GLY A 204 13.02 -17.02 -13.18
N VAL A 205 13.69 -15.90 -12.94
CA VAL A 205 14.43 -15.64 -11.69
C VAL A 205 13.62 -14.67 -10.83
N ARG A 206 13.35 -15.06 -9.59
CA ARG A 206 12.56 -14.31 -8.64
C ARG A 206 13.42 -13.44 -7.73
N PHE A 207 12.99 -12.20 -7.57
CA PHE A 207 13.66 -11.18 -6.75
C PHE A 207 12.68 -10.64 -5.70
N THR A 208 13.21 -10.26 -4.53
CA THR A 208 12.43 -9.72 -3.40
C THR A 208 12.57 -8.20 -3.26
N SER A 209 13.51 -7.59 -3.98
CA SER A 209 13.71 -6.14 -4.04
C SER A 209 14.45 -5.74 -5.32
N ALA A 210 14.31 -4.48 -5.72
CA ALA A 210 15.04 -3.95 -6.85
C ALA A 210 16.56 -3.87 -6.59
N GLU A 211 16.99 -3.71 -5.33
CA GLU A 211 18.41 -3.80 -4.93
C GLU A 211 18.96 -5.19 -5.23
N GLN A 212 18.22 -6.25 -4.88
CA GLN A 212 18.65 -7.63 -5.16
C GLN A 212 18.86 -7.86 -6.65
N PHE A 213 17.91 -7.41 -7.48
CA PHE A 213 18.04 -7.49 -8.93
C PHE A 213 19.25 -6.72 -9.45
N MET A 214 19.46 -5.49 -8.98
CA MET A 214 20.59 -4.65 -9.41
C MET A 214 21.93 -5.31 -9.08
N MET A 215 22.10 -5.83 -7.86
CA MET A 215 23.33 -6.49 -7.42
C MET A 215 23.58 -7.81 -8.16
N PHE A 216 22.49 -8.58 -8.41
CA PHE A 216 22.56 -9.77 -9.26
C PHE A 216 23.02 -9.43 -10.68
N CYS A 217 22.44 -8.42 -11.32
CA CYS A 217 22.84 -7.97 -12.66
C CYS A 217 24.28 -7.50 -12.69
N LYS A 218 24.73 -6.82 -11.64
CA LYS A 218 26.14 -6.41 -11.51
C LYS A 218 27.07 -7.63 -11.51
N ALA A 219 26.79 -8.65 -10.69
CA ALA A 219 27.56 -9.88 -10.64
C ALA A 219 27.58 -10.59 -12.00
N LYS A 220 26.44 -10.69 -12.68
CA LYS A 220 26.34 -11.28 -14.03
C LYS A 220 27.11 -10.50 -15.08
N LEU A 221 27.12 -9.16 -15.03
CA LEU A 221 27.87 -8.30 -15.94
C LEU A 221 29.37 -8.60 -15.90
N PHE A 222 29.90 -8.79 -14.70
CA PHE A 222 31.32 -9.07 -14.46
C PHE A 222 31.63 -10.57 -14.42
N LYS A 223 30.68 -11.43 -14.82
CA LYS A 223 30.81 -12.90 -14.89
C LYS A 223 31.17 -13.54 -13.54
N ASP A 224 30.76 -12.93 -12.44
CA ASP A 224 30.93 -13.47 -11.08
C ASP A 224 29.70 -14.30 -10.69
N GLU A 225 29.67 -15.52 -11.19
CA GLU A 225 28.56 -16.46 -10.92
C GLU A 225 28.44 -16.80 -9.44
N GLU A 226 29.55 -16.86 -8.73
CA GLU A 226 29.57 -17.16 -7.29
C GLU A 226 28.78 -16.11 -6.50
N ILE A 227 29.07 -14.82 -6.70
CA ILE A 227 28.33 -13.74 -6.04
C ILE A 227 26.87 -13.68 -6.54
N ALA A 228 26.63 -13.94 -7.83
CA ALA A 228 25.25 -13.98 -8.35
C ALA A 228 24.41 -15.05 -7.63
N GLN A 229 24.97 -16.25 -7.44
CA GLN A 229 24.29 -17.33 -6.72
C GLN A 229 24.13 -17.02 -5.22
N GLN A 230 25.14 -16.44 -4.56
CA GLN A 230 25.05 -16.02 -3.16
C GLN A 230 23.91 -15.02 -2.94
N ILE A 231 23.72 -14.07 -3.86
CA ILE A 231 22.62 -13.09 -3.80
C ILE A 231 21.26 -13.77 -3.89
N LEU A 232 21.10 -14.77 -4.78
CA LEU A 232 19.83 -15.50 -4.94
C LEU A 232 19.58 -16.47 -3.79
N ALA A 233 20.64 -17.09 -3.25
CA ALA A 233 20.55 -18.03 -2.14
C ALA A 233 19.93 -17.40 -0.87
N LEU A 234 19.99 -16.07 -0.71
CA LEU A 234 19.34 -15.38 0.38
C LEU A 234 17.81 -15.55 0.37
N ASN A 235 17.20 -15.84 -0.78
CA ASN A 235 15.77 -16.09 -0.91
C ASN A 235 15.33 -17.43 -0.28
N GLU A 236 16.28 -18.33 -0.03
CA GLU A 236 16.07 -19.66 0.55
C GLU A 236 16.81 -19.83 1.90
N GLU A 237 17.43 -18.76 2.41
CA GLU A 237 18.29 -18.82 3.58
C GLU A 237 17.51 -19.23 4.84
N VAL A 238 18.05 -20.24 5.54
CA VAL A 238 17.53 -20.76 6.80
C VAL A 238 18.55 -20.47 7.90
N GLU A 239 18.10 -19.88 8.99
CA GLU A 239 18.88 -19.74 10.22
C GLU A 239 18.70 -20.99 11.08
N HIS A 240 19.81 -21.53 11.55
CA HIS A 240 19.85 -22.66 12.47
C HIS A 240 20.16 -22.18 13.88
N LEU A 241 19.27 -22.49 14.82
CA LEU A 241 19.54 -22.33 16.25
C LEU A 241 20.28 -23.59 16.72
N THR A 242 21.48 -23.41 17.27
CA THR A 242 22.30 -24.52 17.78
C THR A 242 22.33 -24.53 19.30
N SER A 243 22.43 -25.73 19.87
CA SER A 243 22.70 -25.93 21.30
C SER A 243 24.13 -25.50 21.67
N SER A 244 24.44 -25.47 22.93
CA SER A 244 25.81 -25.25 23.42
C SER A 244 26.79 -26.32 22.97
N THR A 245 26.30 -27.48 22.53
CA THR A 245 27.08 -28.60 21.97
C THR A 245 27.21 -28.55 20.45
N GLY A 246 26.61 -27.54 19.79
CA GLY A 246 26.64 -27.38 18.33
C GLY A 246 25.57 -28.16 17.56
N GLU A 247 24.65 -28.84 18.23
CA GLU A 247 23.53 -29.52 17.58
C GLU A 247 22.44 -28.51 17.16
N ILE A 248 21.86 -28.71 15.96
CA ILE A 248 20.73 -27.89 15.48
C ILE A 248 19.49 -28.26 16.26
N ILE A 249 18.97 -27.31 17.08
CA ILE A 249 17.76 -27.48 17.88
C ILE A 249 16.53 -26.84 17.24
N ASP A 250 16.71 -25.89 16.29
CA ASP A 250 15.63 -25.25 15.53
C ASP A 250 16.18 -24.72 14.20
N SER A 251 15.30 -24.60 13.21
CA SER A 251 15.62 -24.04 11.90
C SER A 251 14.46 -23.19 11.40
N ARG A 252 14.75 -21.95 11.08
CA ARG A 252 13.71 -21.01 10.60
C ARG A 252 14.18 -20.24 9.38
N TYR A 253 13.26 -20.00 8.47
CA TYR A 253 13.51 -19.08 7.37
C TYR A 253 13.82 -17.69 7.86
N THR A 254 14.81 -17.05 7.23
CA THR A 254 15.09 -15.62 7.41
C THR A 254 13.92 -14.76 6.93
N ILE A 255 13.92 -13.46 7.24
CA ILE A 255 12.85 -12.56 6.81
C ILE A 255 12.74 -12.52 5.28
N LEU A 256 13.88 -12.55 4.58
CA LEU A 256 13.90 -12.53 3.13
C LEU A 256 13.26 -13.80 2.55
N ALA A 257 13.64 -14.97 3.06
CA ALA A 257 13.08 -16.25 2.67
C ALA A 257 11.58 -16.35 3.02
N LYS A 258 11.18 -15.88 4.22
CA LYS A 258 9.74 -15.79 4.59
C LYS A 258 8.95 -14.93 3.61
N PHE A 259 9.50 -13.80 3.19
CA PHE A 259 8.84 -12.93 2.21
C PHE A 259 8.80 -13.58 0.83
N ASN A 260 9.91 -14.18 0.37
CA ASN A 260 9.98 -14.90 -0.90
C ASN A 260 8.93 -16.02 -1.00
N HIS A 261 8.70 -16.76 0.09
CA HIS A 261 7.73 -17.86 0.16
C HIS A 261 6.31 -17.40 0.55
N GLY A 262 6.03 -16.10 0.61
CA GLY A 262 4.71 -15.56 0.98
C GLY A 262 4.28 -15.85 2.42
N LYS A 263 5.23 -16.24 3.31
CA LYS A 263 4.97 -16.48 4.73
C LYS A 263 4.86 -15.20 5.56
N ILE A 264 5.23 -14.08 4.99
CA ILE A 264 5.09 -12.75 5.57
C ILE A 264 4.75 -11.74 4.47
N SER A 265 3.86 -10.79 4.73
CA SER A 265 3.50 -9.75 3.76
C SER A 265 4.45 -8.55 3.85
N LYS A 266 4.53 -7.74 2.79
CA LYS A 266 5.30 -6.49 2.78
C LYS A 266 4.81 -5.49 3.81
N GLU A 267 3.49 -5.39 4.01
CA GLU A 267 2.89 -4.52 5.01
C GLU A 267 3.37 -4.91 6.40
N LYS A 268 3.38 -6.21 6.71
CA LYS A 268 3.87 -6.72 8.00
C LYS A 268 5.35 -6.37 8.23
N ILE A 269 6.17 -6.45 7.18
CA ILE A 269 7.59 -6.05 7.25
C ILE A 269 7.69 -4.55 7.53
N LEU A 270 6.97 -3.71 6.79
CA LEU A 270 7.07 -2.25 6.85
C LEU A 270 6.47 -1.66 8.13
N GLU A 271 5.39 -2.26 8.64
CA GLU A 271 4.67 -1.77 9.83
C GLU A 271 5.29 -2.25 11.15
N THR A 272 6.13 -3.29 11.13
CA THR A 272 6.76 -3.83 12.35
C THR A 272 8.20 -3.35 12.46
N PRO A 273 8.57 -2.48 13.43
CA PRO A 273 9.91 -1.89 13.53
C PRO A 273 11.05 -2.90 13.55
N SER A 274 10.88 -4.03 14.29
CA SER A 274 11.90 -5.09 14.35
C SER A 274 12.09 -5.80 13.02
N LEU A 275 10.99 -6.13 12.32
CA LEU A 275 11.04 -6.78 11.01
C LEU A 275 11.58 -5.83 9.93
N LYS A 276 11.23 -4.56 9.99
CA LYS A 276 11.79 -3.55 9.08
C LYS A 276 13.31 -3.39 9.28
N LYS A 277 13.78 -3.41 10.52
CA LYS A 277 15.22 -3.39 10.82
C LYS A 277 15.91 -4.63 10.29
N GLU A 278 15.33 -5.82 10.50
CA GLU A 278 15.85 -7.09 9.98
C GLU A 278 15.88 -7.09 8.45
N TRP A 279 14.81 -6.64 7.80
CA TRP A 279 14.75 -6.45 6.33
C TRP A 279 15.89 -5.55 5.84
N GLY A 280 16.09 -4.39 6.48
CA GLY A 280 17.17 -3.46 6.15
C GLY A 280 18.57 -4.09 6.28
N ALA A 281 18.78 -4.95 7.26
CA ALA A 281 20.04 -5.69 7.42
C ALA A 281 20.29 -6.65 6.24
N TYR A 282 19.23 -7.33 5.74
CA TYR A 282 19.34 -8.17 4.55
C TYR A 282 19.55 -7.37 3.27
N GLN A 283 18.92 -6.21 3.09
CA GLN A 283 19.20 -5.32 1.96
C GLN A 283 20.66 -4.84 1.97
N LYS A 284 21.18 -4.54 3.15
CA LYS A 284 22.58 -4.23 3.32
C LYS A 284 23.50 -5.42 2.96
N LYS A 285 23.15 -6.65 3.38
CA LYS A 285 23.89 -7.88 3.03
C LYS A 285 23.95 -8.08 1.52
N ILE A 286 22.83 -7.87 0.81
CA ILE A 286 22.75 -7.89 -0.66
C ILE A 286 23.69 -6.86 -1.28
N LYS A 287 23.64 -5.62 -0.81
CA LYS A 287 24.50 -4.52 -1.29
C LYS A 287 25.98 -4.82 -1.04
N ASP A 288 26.32 -5.38 0.11
CA ASP A 288 27.69 -5.74 0.47
C ASP A 288 28.22 -6.90 -0.39
N LEU A 289 27.37 -7.88 -0.76
CA LEU A 289 27.72 -8.90 -1.77
C LEU A 289 28.02 -8.26 -3.13
N GLY A 290 27.17 -7.34 -3.60
CA GLY A 290 27.40 -6.61 -4.84
C GLY A 290 28.69 -5.75 -4.85
N ARG A 291 29.19 -5.36 -3.69
CA ARG A 291 30.52 -4.69 -3.55
C ARG A 291 31.71 -5.64 -3.65
N LYS A 292 31.49 -6.94 -3.43
CA LYS A 292 32.51 -7.98 -3.52
C LYS A 292 32.67 -8.60 -4.90
N VAL A 293 31.89 -8.14 -5.87
CA VAL A 293 31.93 -8.64 -7.26
C VAL A 293 33.35 -8.52 -7.81
N LYS A 294 33.89 -9.67 -8.26
CA LYS A 294 35.22 -9.78 -8.86
C LYS A 294 35.24 -9.13 -10.25
N ASN A 295 36.44 -8.72 -10.70
CA ASN A 295 36.65 -8.11 -12.00
C ASN A 295 35.81 -6.86 -12.26
N TYR A 296 35.44 -6.16 -11.21
CA TYR A 296 34.66 -4.93 -11.31
C TYR A 296 35.43 -3.83 -12.04
N ASP A 297 34.79 -3.23 -13.03
CA ASP A 297 35.26 -2.06 -13.76
C ASP A 297 34.20 -0.95 -13.67
N GLU A 298 34.59 0.20 -13.13
CA GLU A 298 33.69 1.34 -12.93
C GLU A 298 33.14 1.88 -14.25
N LYS A 299 33.95 1.93 -15.31
CA LYS A 299 33.50 2.45 -16.62
C LYS A 299 32.42 1.57 -17.21
N ILE A 300 32.65 0.26 -17.21
CA ILE A 300 31.66 -0.73 -17.68
C ILE A 300 30.39 -0.64 -16.84
N TRP A 301 30.52 -0.51 -15.52
CA TRP A 301 29.35 -0.40 -14.64
C TRP A 301 28.55 0.87 -14.93
N VAL A 302 29.19 2.01 -15.09
CA VAL A 302 28.53 3.29 -15.41
C VAL A 302 27.74 3.22 -16.71
N GLU A 303 28.26 2.53 -17.74
CA GLU A 303 27.56 2.34 -19.02
C GLU A 303 26.31 1.47 -18.92
N HIS A 304 26.23 0.58 -17.92
CA HIS A 304 25.16 -0.41 -17.80
C HIS A 304 24.18 -0.19 -16.65
N ARG A 305 24.60 0.47 -15.58
CA ARG A 305 23.86 0.56 -14.29
C ARG A 305 22.46 1.13 -14.44
N GLU A 306 22.27 2.19 -15.22
CA GLU A 306 20.96 2.82 -15.42
C GLU A 306 19.99 1.88 -16.13
N LYS A 307 20.47 1.14 -17.14
CA LYS A 307 19.67 0.14 -17.86
C LYS A 307 19.17 -0.97 -16.94
N TYR A 308 20.05 -1.48 -16.05
CA TYR A 308 19.66 -2.52 -15.10
C TYR A 308 18.68 -1.99 -14.04
N VAL A 309 18.95 -0.83 -13.47
CA VAL A 309 18.04 -0.22 -12.47
C VAL A 309 16.68 0.11 -13.10
N PHE A 310 16.65 0.65 -14.32
CA PHE A 310 15.41 0.88 -15.06
C PHE A 310 14.64 -0.43 -15.29
N ARG A 311 15.33 -1.49 -15.76
CA ARG A 311 14.69 -2.79 -15.99
C ARG A 311 14.13 -3.39 -14.69
N GLY A 312 14.88 -3.39 -13.61
CA GLY A 312 14.42 -3.89 -12.32
C GLY A 312 13.19 -3.14 -11.80
N ASN A 313 13.19 -1.81 -11.91
CA ASN A 313 12.03 -1.01 -11.52
C ASN A 313 10.85 -1.22 -12.47
N TYR A 314 11.08 -1.36 -13.77
CA TYR A 314 10.02 -1.71 -14.72
C TYR A 314 9.30 -2.99 -14.31
N GLU A 315 10.03 -4.07 -14.03
CA GLU A 315 9.45 -5.33 -13.60
C GLU A 315 8.79 -5.22 -12.22
N LYS A 316 9.44 -4.55 -11.28
CA LYS A 316 8.89 -4.27 -9.96
C LYS A 316 7.51 -3.60 -10.03
N PHE A 317 7.40 -2.51 -10.78
CA PHE A 317 6.16 -1.73 -10.85
C PHE A 317 5.10 -2.36 -11.75
N THR A 318 5.47 -3.10 -12.80
CA THR A 318 4.49 -3.76 -13.68
C THR A 318 3.89 -5.04 -13.06
N GLN A 319 4.61 -5.68 -12.15
CA GLN A 319 4.16 -6.89 -11.47
C GLN A 319 3.53 -6.63 -10.09
N ASN A 320 3.60 -5.39 -9.56
CA ASN A 320 3.01 -4.98 -8.29
C ASN A 320 2.09 -3.78 -8.52
N LEU A 321 0.82 -4.05 -8.85
CA LEU A 321 -0.13 -3.03 -9.30
C LEU A 321 -0.43 -1.97 -8.24
N ASP A 322 -0.38 -2.32 -6.96
CA ASP A 322 -0.60 -1.41 -5.85
C ASP A 322 0.47 -0.30 -5.78
N ILE A 323 1.75 -0.65 -5.94
CA ILE A 323 2.82 0.36 -5.99
C ILE A 323 2.93 1.03 -7.37
N GLN A 324 2.49 0.36 -8.45
CA GLN A 324 2.35 0.99 -9.77
C GLN A 324 1.37 2.17 -9.70
N GLU A 325 0.22 1.98 -9.05
CA GLU A 325 -0.75 3.04 -8.84
C GLU A 325 -0.15 4.23 -8.08
N VAL A 326 0.63 3.97 -7.03
CA VAL A 326 1.35 5.02 -6.30
C VAL A 326 2.31 5.78 -7.21
N LEU A 327 3.03 5.09 -8.09
CA LEU A 327 3.94 5.72 -9.06
C LEU A 327 3.18 6.61 -10.05
N LEU A 328 2.08 6.12 -10.61
CA LEU A 328 1.25 6.87 -11.56
C LEU A 328 0.60 8.10 -10.91
N ASN A 329 0.20 7.98 -9.63
CA ASN A 329 -0.41 9.06 -8.86
C ASN A 329 0.57 10.19 -8.50
N THR A 330 1.87 10.05 -8.74
CA THR A 330 2.82 11.17 -8.64
C THR A 330 2.64 12.22 -9.75
N GLY A 331 1.80 11.94 -10.74
CA GLY A 331 1.37 12.88 -11.76
C GLY A 331 2.52 13.40 -12.61
N LYS A 332 2.76 14.72 -12.59
CA LYS A 332 3.82 15.38 -13.37
C LYS A 332 5.04 15.78 -12.53
N THR A 333 5.09 15.41 -11.27
CA THR A 333 6.23 15.76 -10.42
C THR A 333 7.50 15.04 -10.84
N ILE A 334 8.66 15.62 -10.57
CA ILE A 334 9.95 14.96 -10.71
C ILE A 334 10.15 14.13 -9.45
N LEU A 335 10.37 12.82 -9.60
CA LEU A 335 10.73 11.97 -8.46
C LEU A 335 12.18 12.24 -8.04
N VAL A 336 12.42 12.38 -6.74
CA VAL A 336 13.72 12.77 -6.20
C VAL A 336 14.10 11.86 -5.04
N GLU A 337 15.17 11.08 -5.20
CA GLU A 337 15.73 10.31 -4.09
C GLU A 337 16.52 11.24 -3.16
N ALA A 338 15.86 11.63 -2.06
CA ALA A 338 16.41 12.57 -1.09
C ALA A 338 17.28 11.84 -0.04
N SER A 339 18.29 11.12 -0.52
CA SER A 339 19.29 10.47 0.31
C SER A 339 20.47 11.40 0.54
N PRO A 340 20.79 11.77 1.80
CA PRO A 340 21.96 12.60 2.09
C PRO A 340 23.30 11.84 1.88
N TYR A 341 23.24 10.51 1.75
CA TYR A 341 24.42 9.64 1.65
C TYR A 341 24.68 9.13 0.23
N ASP A 342 23.70 9.21 -0.68
CA ASP A 342 23.86 8.70 -2.05
C ASP A 342 23.90 9.85 -3.05
N LYS A 343 25.05 10.03 -3.68
CA LYS A 343 25.28 11.07 -4.69
C LYS A 343 25.13 10.55 -6.12
N ILE A 344 24.86 9.25 -6.30
CA ILE A 344 24.69 8.65 -7.62
C ILE A 344 23.21 8.46 -7.88
N TRP A 345 22.52 7.70 -7.06
CA TRP A 345 21.11 7.41 -7.21
C TRP A 345 20.23 8.52 -6.64
N GLY A 346 20.67 9.16 -5.55
CA GLY A 346 20.03 10.28 -4.89
C GLY A 346 20.66 11.64 -5.21
N ILE A 347 20.15 12.66 -4.51
CA ILE A 347 20.59 14.06 -4.65
C ILE A 347 21.70 14.47 -3.68
N GLY A 348 22.11 13.59 -2.73
CA GLY A 348 23.10 13.90 -1.70
C GLY A 348 22.63 14.94 -0.68
N LEU A 349 21.31 15.12 -0.53
CA LEU A 349 20.62 16.03 0.39
C LEU A 349 19.41 15.33 0.98
N ALA A 350 19.04 15.69 2.21
CA ALA A 350 17.77 15.26 2.79
C ALA A 350 16.60 16.12 2.28
N ALA A 351 15.38 15.56 2.23
CA ALA A 351 14.20 16.23 1.69
C ALA A 351 13.82 17.52 2.42
N ASN A 352 14.18 17.65 3.70
CA ASN A 352 13.92 18.82 4.53
C ASN A 352 15.01 19.92 4.41
N GLU A 353 16.09 19.68 3.68
CA GLU A 353 17.08 20.71 3.37
C GLU A 353 16.52 21.68 2.33
N PRO A 354 16.62 23.02 2.53
CA PRO A 354 16.09 24.00 1.57
C PRO A 354 16.63 23.82 0.15
N GLU A 355 17.90 23.41 0.03
CA GLU A 355 18.61 23.17 -1.23
C GLU A 355 18.03 21.97 -2.01
N ALA A 356 17.32 21.05 -1.36
CA ALA A 356 16.70 19.90 -2.03
C ALA A 356 15.66 20.34 -3.07
N LYS A 357 15.04 21.50 -2.90
CA LYS A 357 14.05 22.08 -3.82
C LYS A 357 14.68 22.78 -5.04
N ASP A 358 16.00 22.93 -5.06
CA ASP A 358 16.72 23.60 -6.15
C ASP A 358 17.68 22.60 -6.82
N PRO A 359 17.36 22.07 -8.04
CA PRO A 359 18.21 21.12 -8.75
C PRO A 359 19.64 21.61 -8.97
N ALA A 360 19.87 22.92 -9.06
CA ALA A 360 21.20 23.48 -9.24
C ALA A 360 22.11 23.31 -8.00
N LYS A 361 21.49 23.05 -6.85
CA LYS A 361 22.20 22.83 -5.55
C LYS A 361 22.32 21.36 -5.17
N TRP A 362 21.82 20.46 -5.97
CA TRP A 362 21.94 19.02 -5.71
C TRP A 362 23.41 18.59 -5.73
N LYS A 363 23.78 17.82 -4.73
CA LYS A 363 25.13 17.25 -4.56
C LYS A 363 25.27 15.88 -5.22
N GLY A 364 24.20 15.37 -5.84
CA GLY A 364 24.13 14.07 -6.49
C GLY A 364 23.29 14.10 -7.78
N LEU A 365 23.34 12.98 -8.52
CA LEU A 365 22.84 12.88 -9.88
C LEU A 365 21.35 12.58 -10.01
N ASN A 366 20.70 12.10 -8.93
CA ASN A 366 19.29 11.65 -8.90
C ASN A 366 18.96 10.62 -10.01
N LEU A 367 19.85 9.66 -10.27
CA LEU A 367 19.63 8.70 -11.37
C LEU A 367 18.40 7.83 -11.14
N LEU A 368 18.12 7.43 -9.86
CA LEU A 368 16.92 6.65 -9.54
C LEU A 368 15.66 7.48 -9.76
N GLY A 369 15.61 8.70 -9.25
CA GLY A 369 14.44 9.58 -9.44
C GLY A 369 14.15 9.88 -10.92
N LYS A 370 15.19 10.15 -11.73
CA LYS A 370 15.07 10.33 -13.17
C LYS A 370 14.54 9.07 -13.87
N GLY A 371 15.08 7.90 -13.53
CA GLY A 371 14.64 6.61 -14.07
C GLY A 371 13.17 6.32 -13.74
N LEU A 372 12.73 6.56 -12.50
CA LEU A 372 11.35 6.37 -12.06
C LEU A 372 10.39 7.38 -12.70
N THR A 373 10.80 8.64 -12.86
CA THR A 373 10.00 9.66 -13.58
C THR A 373 9.74 9.22 -15.01
N ARG A 374 10.77 8.79 -15.72
CA ARG A 374 10.65 8.24 -17.08
C ARG A 374 9.77 7.00 -17.11
N LEU A 375 9.94 6.06 -16.19
CA LEU A 375 9.14 4.83 -16.09
C LEU A 375 7.66 5.14 -15.91
N ARG A 376 7.31 6.06 -15.00
CA ARG A 376 5.94 6.52 -14.79
C ARG A 376 5.32 7.03 -16.10
N ASP A 377 6.04 7.89 -16.79
CA ASP A 377 5.54 8.52 -18.02
C ASP A 377 5.33 7.47 -19.14
N GLU A 378 6.25 6.50 -19.28
CA GLU A 378 6.08 5.37 -20.20
C GLU A 378 4.87 4.49 -19.86
N LEU A 379 4.65 4.19 -18.56
CA LEU A 379 3.50 3.40 -18.10
C LEU A 379 2.18 4.13 -18.32
N ALA A 380 2.12 5.43 -18.04
CA ALA A 380 0.93 6.25 -18.27
C ALA A 380 0.49 6.26 -19.74
N ILE A 381 1.46 6.39 -20.68
CA ILE A 381 1.20 6.32 -22.12
C ILE A 381 0.65 4.95 -22.51
N ARG A 382 1.27 3.85 -22.06
CA ARG A 382 0.83 2.48 -22.36
C ARG A 382 -0.59 2.21 -21.88
N LEU A 383 -0.94 2.61 -20.67
CA LEU A 383 -2.27 2.43 -20.10
C LEU A 383 -3.32 3.22 -20.88
N THR A 384 -2.98 4.44 -21.32
CA THR A 384 -3.88 5.27 -22.15
C THR A 384 -4.14 4.62 -23.50
N ASN A 385 -3.09 4.10 -24.16
CA ASN A 385 -3.21 3.45 -25.46
C ASN A 385 -4.00 2.13 -25.38
N ASN A 386 -3.80 1.33 -24.32
CA ASN A 386 -4.57 0.10 -24.08
C ASN A 386 -6.06 0.36 -23.83
N LYS A 387 -6.40 1.50 -23.21
CA LYS A 387 -7.82 1.90 -23.06
C LYS A 387 -8.46 2.29 -24.39
N LYS A 388 -7.73 2.99 -25.27
CA LYS A 388 -8.21 3.37 -26.61
C LYS A 388 -8.42 2.18 -27.55
N LEU A 389 -7.66 1.09 -27.37
CA LEU A 389 -7.80 -0.14 -28.18
C LEU A 389 -8.96 -1.05 -27.73
N LYS A 390 -9.53 -0.80 -26.54
CA LYS A 390 -10.66 -1.57 -25.97
C LYS A 390 -12.01 -0.85 -26.09
N MET A 391 -12.02 0.37 -26.59
CA MET A 391 -13.20 1.17 -26.96
C MET A 391 -13.46 1.08 -28.46
#